data_807513c93bb87364b9767702d53c2d76
#
_entry.id   807513c93bb87364b9767702d53c2d76
#
_cell.length_a   1.000
_cell.length_b   1.000
_cell.length_c   1.000
_cell.angle_alpha   90.00
_cell.angle_beta   90.00
_cell.angle_gamma   90.00
#
_symmetry.space_group_name_H-M   'P 1'
#
loop_
_entity.id
_entity.type
_entity.pdbx_description
1 polymer ?
#
loop_
_entity_poly.entity_id
_entity_poly.type
_entity_poly.pdbx_seq_one_letter_code
_entity_poly.pdbx_strand_id
1 'polypeptide(L)'
;LSIIAYNTLLNNMDKYKVKPKFYVINFDDPRRSHRCNPINPEFMTDISDAYEASYTIMLNLNKTWIEKQGDFFVESPIILLAAIIWYLKIYKNGIYCTFPHAVELLNKPYSDLFTILTSYPELENYLSPFMDAWKSGAQDQLQGQIASAKIPLTRMISPQLYWVMTGNDFSLDINNPNEPKLLCVGNNPDRQNIYSAALGLYN
;
A
#
# COMPACT_ATOMS: atom_id res chain seq x y z
N LEU A 1 23.93 9.57 1.13
CA LEU A 1 23.04 10.74 1.31
C LEU A 1 22.41 10.77 2.71
N SER A 2 21.85 9.67 3.22
CA SER A 2 21.20 9.65 4.54
C SER A 2 22.12 10.08 5.71
N ILE A 3 23.39 9.65 5.69
CA ILE A 3 24.38 10.05 6.70
C ILE A 3 24.67 11.55 6.62
N ILE A 4 24.77 12.10 5.42
CA ILE A 4 25.00 13.54 5.23
C ILE A 4 23.79 14.32 5.74
N ALA A 5 22.59 13.90 5.38
CA ALA A 5 21.34 14.53 5.83
C ALA A 5 21.22 14.48 7.37
N TYR A 6 21.53 13.35 7.97
CA TYR A 6 21.51 13.18 9.42
C TYR A 6 22.53 14.12 10.12
N ASN A 7 23.77 14.15 9.66
CA ASN A 7 24.79 15.02 10.24
C ASN A 7 24.46 16.51 10.05
N THR A 8 23.89 16.87 8.88
CA THR A 8 23.43 18.24 8.63
C THR A 8 22.30 18.62 9.59
N LEU A 9 21.38 17.72 9.85
CA LEU A 9 20.30 17.93 10.81
C LEU A 9 20.86 18.12 12.23
N LEU A 10 21.75 17.22 12.69
CA LEU A 10 22.37 17.31 14.01
C LEU A 10 23.13 18.63 14.25
N ASN A 11 23.90 19.05 13.23
CA ASN A 11 24.68 20.29 13.32
C ASN A 11 23.84 21.58 13.31
N ASN A 12 22.55 21.46 13.02
CA ASN A 12 21.63 22.60 12.95
C ASN A 12 20.44 22.47 13.92
N MET A 13 20.46 21.51 14.83
CA MET A 13 19.35 21.20 15.74
C MET A 13 18.87 22.42 16.54
N ASP A 14 19.80 23.29 16.93
CA ASP A 14 19.52 24.50 17.74
C ASP A 14 18.76 25.59 16.96
N LYS A 15 18.70 25.49 15.63
CA LYS A 15 17.99 26.44 14.76
C LYS A 15 16.49 26.17 14.71
N TYR A 16 16.02 25.00 15.19
CA TYR A 16 14.62 24.61 15.13
C TYR A 16 13.92 24.83 16.46
N LYS A 17 12.74 25.46 16.42
CA LYS A 17 11.87 25.60 17.61
C LYS A 17 11.40 24.24 18.12
N VAL A 18 10.95 23.39 17.21
CA VAL A 18 10.62 21.98 17.47
C VAL A 18 11.68 21.15 16.77
N LYS A 19 12.38 20.32 17.54
CA LYS A 19 13.48 19.50 17.02
C LYS A 19 12.97 18.43 16.09
N PRO A 20 13.39 18.41 14.81
CA PRO A 20 12.95 17.39 13.87
C PRO A 20 13.48 16.01 14.25
N LYS A 21 12.64 14.99 14.02
CA LYS A 21 13.04 13.58 14.11
C LYS A 21 13.57 13.12 12.77
N PHE A 22 14.54 12.21 12.79
CA PHE A 22 15.13 11.64 11.60
C PHE A 22 14.71 10.18 11.44
N TYR A 23 14.16 9.85 10.26
CA TYR A 23 13.72 8.51 9.93
C TYR A 23 14.35 8.02 8.62
N VAL A 24 14.54 6.72 8.53
CA VAL A 24 15.09 6.05 7.35
C VAL A 24 14.21 4.87 7.00
N ILE A 25 13.83 4.76 5.74
CA ILE A 25 13.26 3.54 5.15
C ILE A 25 14.34 2.89 4.30
N ASN A 26 14.70 1.65 4.62
CA ASN A 26 15.71 0.87 3.92
C ASN A 26 15.23 -0.58 3.78
N PHE A 27 14.79 -0.94 2.58
CA PHE A 27 14.32 -2.29 2.29
C PHE A 27 15.45 -3.32 2.13
N ASP A 28 16.68 -2.89 1.83
CA ASP A 28 17.83 -3.80 1.69
C ASP A 28 18.37 -4.31 3.03
N ASP A 29 18.33 -3.46 4.06
CA ASP A 29 18.72 -3.85 5.41
C ASP A 29 17.66 -3.39 6.44
N PRO A 30 16.65 -4.23 6.71
CA PRO A 30 15.58 -3.91 7.67
C PRO A 30 16.07 -3.58 9.09
N ARG A 31 17.25 -4.05 9.48
CA ARG A 31 17.85 -3.73 10.78
C ARG A 31 18.28 -2.27 10.91
N ARG A 32 18.42 -1.59 9.77
CA ARG A 32 18.76 -0.16 9.65
C ARG A 32 17.61 0.65 9.09
N SER A 33 16.40 0.13 9.18
CA SER A 33 15.20 0.78 8.71
C SER A 33 14.26 1.05 9.86
N HIS A 34 13.62 2.19 9.86
CA HIS A 34 12.38 2.38 10.58
C HIS A 34 11.24 1.66 9.83
N ARG A 35 10.18 1.41 10.55
CA ARG A 35 8.99 0.74 10.04
C ARG A 35 7.87 1.77 9.93
N CYS A 36 7.20 1.75 8.79
CA CYS A 36 6.09 2.65 8.57
C CYS A 36 5.06 1.98 7.65
N ASN A 37 3.82 1.96 8.09
CA ASN A 37 2.70 1.49 7.29
C ASN A 37 2.27 2.61 6.31
N PRO A 38 2.46 2.46 5.00
CA PRO A 38 2.12 3.51 4.03
C PRO A 38 0.60 3.66 3.81
N ILE A 39 -0.20 2.66 4.21
CA ILE A 39 -1.66 2.69 4.16
C ILE A 39 -2.25 2.69 5.57
N ASN A 40 -1.72 3.56 6.44
CA ASN A 40 -2.18 3.65 7.82
C ASN A 40 -3.67 4.00 7.89
N PRO A 41 -4.51 3.16 8.57
CA PRO A 41 -5.95 3.35 8.67
C PRO A 41 -6.38 4.66 9.35
N GLU A 42 -5.51 5.28 10.14
CA GLU A 42 -5.81 6.55 10.82
C GLU A 42 -5.99 7.71 9.83
N PHE A 43 -5.37 7.63 8.65
CA PHE A 43 -5.46 8.65 7.61
C PHE A 43 -6.52 8.36 6.54
N MET A 44 -7.25 7.24 6.67
CA MET A 44 -8.34 6.90 5.76
C MET A 44 -9.66 7.31 6.37
N THR A 45 -10.36 8.25 5.74
CA THR A 45 -11.65 8.79 6.18
C THR A 45 -12.83 8.13 5.49
N ASP A 46 -12.67 7.77 4.22
CA ASP A 46 -13.66 7.06 3.43
C ASP A 46 -13.00 6.09 2.43
N ILE A 47 -13.82 5.36 1.69
CA ILE A 47 -13.35 4.33 0.76
C ILE A 47 -12.57 4.91 -0.43
N SER A 48 -12.73 6.20 -0.73
CA SER A 48 -11.94 6.85 -1.80
C SER A 48 -10.46 6.93 -1.45
N ASP A 49 -10.11 7.03 -0.17
CA ASP A 49 -8.71 7.01 0.28
C ASP A 49 -8.08 5.63 0.01
N ALA A 50 -8.85 4.55 0.20
CA ALA A 50 -8.41 3.20 -0.15
C ALA A 50 -8.28 3.01 -1.68
N TYR A 51 -9.16 3.65 -2.46
CA TYR A 51 -9.07 3.65 -3.92
C TYR A 51 -7.81 4.38 -4.39
N GLU A 52 -7.50 5.56 -3.87
CA GLU A 52 -6.29 6.31 -4.21
C GLU A 52 -5.01 5.56 -3.86
N ALA A 53 -4.98 4.90 -2.69
CA ALA A 53 -3.87 4.03 -2.32
C ALA A 53 -3.72 2.87 -3.32
N SER A 54 -4.81 2.21 -3.69
CA SER A 54 -4.82 1.10 -4.65
C SER A 54 -4.38 1.55 -6.04
N TYR A 55 -4.88 2.68 -6.50
CA TYR A 55 -4.54 3.32 -7.76
C TYR A 55 -3.03 3.59 -7.82
N THR A 56 -2.48 4.23 -6.80
CA THR A 56 -1.06 4.52 -6.69
C THR A 56 -0.21 3.25 -6.74
N ILE A 57 -0.58 2.20 -5.98
CA ILE A 57 0.12 0.91 -5.97
C ILE A 57 0.12 0.29 -7.37
N MET A 58 -1.05 0.15 -7.96
CA MET A 58 -1.22 -0.60 -9.20
C MET A 58 -0.56 0.09 -10.39
N LEU A 59 -0.63 1.43 -10.48
CA LEU A 59 0.04 2.18 -11.53
C LEU A 59 1.57 2.19 -11.38
N ASN A 60 2.09 2.26 -10.15
CA ASN A 60 3.52 2.16 -9.93
C ASN A 60 4.08 0.75 -10.27
N LEU A 61 3.27 -0.30 -10.08
CA LEU A 61 3.63 -1.66 -10.50
C LEU A 61 3.55 -1.86 -12.01
N ASN A 62 2.64 -1.16 -12.69
CA ASN A 62 2.39 -1.30 -14.12
C ASN A 62 2.27 0.08 -14.80
N LYS A 63 3.40 0.72 -15.06
CA LYS A 63 3.45 2.07 -15.64
C LYS A 63 2.70 2.21 -16.98
N THR A 64 2.59 1.14 -17.77
CA THR A 64 1.82 1.12 -19.02
C THR A 64 0.32 1.29 -18.81
N TRP A 65 -0.17 1.09 -17.60
CA TRP A 65 -1.59 1.27 -17.27
C TRP A 65 -1.99 2.73 -17.19
N ILE A 66 -1.05 3.64 -17.01
CA ILE A 66 -1.30 5.09 -17.04
C ILE A 66 -1.96 5.51 -18.38
N GLU A 67 -1.56 4.86 -19.49
CA GLU A 67 -2.10 5.13 -20.82
C GLU A 67 -3.41 4.37 -21.12
N LYS A 68 -3.81 3.46 -20.23
CA LYS A 68 -4.97 2.56 -20.37
C LYS A 68 -6.03 2.79 -19.31
N GLN A 69 -6.09 3.98 -18.74
CA GLN A 69 -7.13 4.34 -17.77
C GLN A 69 -8.53 4.19 -18.40
N GLY A 70 -9.45 3.60 -17.64
CA GLY A 70 -10.78 3.23 -18.13
C GLY A 70 -10.85 1.84 -18.79
N ASP A 71 -9.72 1.14 -18.99
CA ASP A 71 -9.73 -0.26 -19.41
C ASP A 71 -10.20 -1.16 -18.27
N PHE A 72 -11.08 -2.10 -18.58
CA PHE A 72 -11.65 -3.02 -17.60
C PHE A 72 -10.58 -3.79 -16.79
N PHE A 73 -9.51 -4.24 -17.44
CA PHE A 73 -8.42 -4.99 -16.79
C PHE A 73 -7.45 -4.10 -16.02
N VAL A 74 -7.58 -2.79 -16.13
CA VAL A 74 -6.85 -1.80 -15.31
C VAL A 74 -7.69 -1.41 -14.10
N GLU A 75 -8.97 -1.10 -14.31
CA GLU A 75 -9.86 -0.63 -13.24
C GLU A 75 -10.25 -1.75 -12.27
N SER A 76 -10.51 -2.97 -12.76
CA SER A 76 -10.92 -4.08 -11.90
C SER A 76 -9.89 -4.39 -10.78
N PRO A 77 -8.59 -4.53 -11.06
CA PRO A 77 -7.58 -4.72 -10.01
C PRO A 77 -7.54 -3.61 -8.97
N ILE A 78 -7.71 -2.36 -9.40
CA ILE A 78 -7.70 -1.20 -8.52
C ILE A 78 -8.89 -1.25 -7.57
N ILE A 79 -10.08 -1.49 -8.11
CA ILE A 79 -11.33 -1.60 -7.33
C ILE A 79 -11.27 -2.76 -6.34
N LEU A 80 -10.77 -3.94 -6.76
CA LEU A 80 -10.65 -5.09 -5.87
C LEU A 80 -9.68 -4.81 -4.71
N LEU A 81 -8.53 -4.24 -5.01
CA LEU A 81 -7.54 -3.90 -3.98
C LEU A 81 -8.08 -2.81 -3.03
N ALA A 82 -8.83 -1.83 -3.55
CA ALA A 82 -9.50 -0.81 -2.74
C ALA A 82 -10.51 -1.44 -1.77
N ALA A 83 -11.34 -2.37 -2.25
CA ALA A 83 -12.28 -3.10 -1.40
C ALA A 83 -11.56 -3.89 -0.29
N ILE A 84 -10.43 -4.53 -0.61
CA ILE A 84 -9.62 -5.27 0.37
C ILE A 84 -9.01 -4.32 1.40
N ILE A 85 -8.43 -3.21 0.99
CA ILE A 85 -7.82 -2.22 1.91
C ILE A 85 -8.90 -1.64 2.81
N TRP A 86 -10.06 -1.27 2.26
CA TRP A 86 -11.16 -0.73 3.05
C TRP A 86 -11.73 -1.76 4.03
N TYR A 87 -11.89 -3.02 3.61
CA TYR A 87 -12.24 -4.10 4.52
C TYR A 87 -11.28 -4.17 5.71
N LEU A 88 -9.96 -4.16 5.45
CA LEU A 88 -8.96 -4.23 6.51
C LEU A 88 -8.95 -2.98 7.40
N LYS A 89 -9.33 -1.81 6.86
CA LYS A 89 -9.52 -0.57 7.62
C LYS A 89 -10.62 -0.71 8.67
N ILE A 90 -11.74 -1.34 8.29
CA ILE A 90 -12.90 -1.49 9.17
C ILE A 90 -12.71 -2.67 10.12
N TYR A 91 -12.15 -3.77 9.64
CA TYR A 91 -11.98 -4.98 10.41
C TYR A 91 -11.09 -4.76 11.63
N LYS A 92 -11.65 -5.02 12.83
CA LYS A 92 -10.95 -4.88 14.13
C LYS A 92 -10.22 -3.54 14.29
N ASN A 93 -10.88 -2.44 13.92
CA ASN A 93 -10.31 -1.08 14.00
C ASN A 93 -8.99 -0.90 13.24
N GLY A 94 -8.81 -1.61 12.14
CA GLY A 94 -7.70 -1.42 11.22
C GLY A 94 -6.36 -2.03 11.65
N ILE A 95 -6.32 -2.88 12.68
CA ILE A 95 -5.04 -3.47 13.16
C ILE A 95 -4.30 -4.30 12.11
N TYR A 96 -5.02 -4.77 11.08
CA TYR A 96 -4.48 -5.50 9.94
C TYR A 96 -4.46 -4.65 8.66
N CYS A 97 -4.79 -3.36 8.72
CA CYS A 97 -4.77 -2.49 7.55
C CYS A 97 -3.33 -2.12 7.19
N THR A 98 -2.62 -3.06 6.61
CA THR A 98 -1.28 -2.88 6.06
C THR A 98 -1.21 -3.51 4.67
N PHE A 99 -0.31 -3.01 3.84
CA PHE A 99 -0.13 -3.54 2.49
C PHE A 99 0.15 -5.05 2.45
N PRO A 100 1.04 -5.62 3.30
CA PRO A 100 1.25 -7.06 3.35
C PRO A 100 -0.03 -7.86 3.64
N HIS A 101 -0.85 -7.43 4.58
CA HIS A 101 -2.11 -8.12 4.88
C HIS A 101 -3.11 -8.02 3.72
N ALA A 102 -3.12 -6.92 2.97
CA ALA A 102 -3.96 -6.80 1.77
C ALA A 102 -3.53 -7.81 0.70
N VAL A 103 -2.24 -7.99 0.48
CA VAL A 103 -1.71 -8.99 -0.45
C VAL A 103 -2.03 -10.41 0.02
N GLU A 104 -1.87 -10.70 1.30
CA GLU A 104 -2.18 -12.03 1.86
C GLU A 104 -3.68 -12.35 1.76
N LEU A 105 -4.55 -11.36 1.99
CA LEU A 105 -6.00 -11.55 1.84
C LEU A 105 -6.39 -11.78 0.37
N LEU A 106 -5.82 -11.02 -0.56
CA LEU A 106 -6.05 -11.20 -2.00
C LEU A 106 -5.63 -12.61 -2.48
N ASN A 107 -4.63 -13.21 -1.86
CA ASN A 107 -4.14 -14.55 -2.23
C ASN A 107 -4.97 -15.71 -1.67
N LYS A 108 -5.99 -15.44 -0.87
CA LYS A 108 -6.92 -16.48 -0.41
C LYS A 108 -7.69 -17.12 -1.57
N PRO A 109 -8.23 -18.35 -1.40
CA PRO A 109 -9.21 -18.93 -2.33
C PRO A 109 -10.38 -17.99 -2.56
N TYR A 110 -10.93 -17.97 -3.78
CA TYR A 110 -12.00 -17.01 -4.14
C TYR A 110 -13.23 -17.13 -3.24
N SER A 111 -13.61 -18.37 -2.87
CA SER A 111 -14.71 -18.61 -1.93
C SER A 111 -14.49 -17.89 -0.60
N ASP A 112 -13.28 -17.97 -0.05
CA ASP A 112 -12.94 -17.37 1.23
C ASP A 112 -12.85 -15.85 1.11
N LEU A 113 -12.16 -15.37 0.06
CA LEU A 113 -12.01 -13.95 -0.21
C LEU A 113 -13.37 -13.25 -0.30
N PHE A 114 -14.28 -13.77 -1.15
CA PHE A 114 -15.59 -13.15 -1.34
C PHE A 114 -16.50 -13.33 -0.13
N THR A 115 -16.43 -14.45 0.59
CA THR A 115 -17.18 -14.63 1.84
C THR A 115 -16.74 -13.59 2.88
N ILE A 116 -15.45 -13.31 2.97
CA ILE A 116 -14.91 -12.30 3.88
C ILE A 116 -15.37 -10.90 3.45
N LEU A 117 -15.16 -10.52 2.20
CA LEU A 117 -15.44 -9.16 1.73
C LEU A 117 -16.95 -8.84 1.73
N THR A 118 -17.80 -9.78 1.34
CA THR A 118 -19.27 -9.59 1.32
C THR A 118 -19.90 -9.55 2.70
N SER A 119 -19.15 -9.85 3.76
CA SER A 119 -19.62 -9.66 5.14
C SER A 119 -19.84 -8.19 5.53
N TYR A 120 -19.34 -7.26 4.70
CA TYR A 120 -19.53 -5.81 4.87
C TYR A 120 -20.36 -5.24 3.72
N PRO A 121 -21.64 -4.88 3.95
CA PRO A 121 -22.54 -4.41 2.89
C PRO A 121 -22.07 -3.17 2.14
N GLU A 122 -21.30 -2.31 2.75
CA GLU A 122 -20.73 -1.12 2.13
C GLU A 122 -19.74 -1.42 0.98
N LEU A 123 -19.23 -2.66 0.90
CA LEU A 123 -18.37 -3.11 -0.20
C LEU A 123 -19.15 -3.66 -1.40
N GLU A 124 -20.47 -3.79 -1.33
CA GLU A 124 -21.29 -4.46 -2.36
C GLU A 124 -21.06 -3.84 -3.75
N ASN A 125 -21.07 -2.52 -3.87
CA ASN A 125 -20.87 -1.83 -5.14
C ASN A 125 -19.48 -2.07 -5.74
N TYR A 126 -18.45 -2.20 -4.90
CA TYR A 126 -17.08 -2.49 -5.33
C TYR A 126 -16.90 -3.95 -5.74
N LEU A 127 -17.69 -4.83 -5.17
CA LEU A 127 -17.58 -6.26 -5.40
C LEU A 127 -18.51 -6.76 -6.51
N SER A 128 -19.57 -6.00 -6.89
CA SER A 128 -20.59 -6.45 -7.82
C SER A 128 -20.02 -6.99 -9.15
N PRO A 129 -19.03 -6.37 -9.83
CA PRO A 129 -18.50 -6.90 -11.08
C PRO A 129 -17.85 -8.28 -10.93
N PHE A 130 -17.29 -8.57 -9.77
CA PHE A 130 -16.66 -9.86 -9.46
C PHE A 130 -17.70 -10.90 -9.04
N MET A 131 -18.68 -10.46 -8.25
CA MET A 131 -19.76 -11.33 -7.78
C MET A 131 -20.68 -11.77 -8.91
N ASP A 132 -20.92 -10.90 -9.88
CA ASP A 132 -21.70 -11.23 -11.07
C ASP A 132 -20.99 -12.27 -11.94
N ALA A 133 -19.69 -12.12 -12.15
CA ALA A 133 -18.87 -13.12 -12.84
C ALA A 133 -18.82 -14.46 -12.06
N TRP A 134 -18.71 -14.40 -10.73
CA TRP A 134 -18.74 -15.58 -9.87
C TRP A 134 -20.08 -16.32 -9.96
N LYS A 135 -21.20 -15.61 -9.79
CA LYS A 135 -22.56 -16.19 -9.77
C LYS A 135 -23.01 -16.71 -11.15
N SER A 136 -22.61 -16.03 -12.22
CA SER A 136 -22.92 -16.44 -13.59
C SER A 136 -22.07 -17.61 -14.11
N GLY A 137 -21.06 -18.03 -13.35
CA GLY A 137 -20.13 -19.09 -13.77
C GLY A 137 -19.10 -18.63 -14.81
N ALA A 138 -18.92 -17.30 -15.00
CA ALA A 138 -17.92 -16.73 -15.92
C ALA A 138 -16.50 -16.79 -15.28
N GLN A 139 -16.03 -18.02 -15.04
CA GLN A 139 -14.80 -18.28 -14.29
C GLN A 139 -13.56 -17.67 -14.96
N ASP A 140 -13.47 -17.74 -16.29
CA ASP A 140 -12.33 -17.20 -17.03
C ASP A 140 -12.24 -15.67 -16.89
N GLN A 141 -13.38 -14.97 -16.92
CA GLN A 141 -13.45 -13.54 -16.68
C GLN A 141 -13.00 -13.20 -15.26
N LEU A 142 -13.55 -13.89 -14.27
CA LEU A 142 -13.19 -13.69 -12.86
C LEU A 142 -11.72 -13.94 -12.61
N GLN A 143 -11.17 -15.02 -13.17
CA GLN A 143 -9.75 -15.33 -13.07
C GLN A 143 -8.89 -14.24 -13.71
N GLY A 144 -9.28 -13.71 -14.87
CA GLY A 144 -8.60 -12.61 -15.54
C GLY A 144 -8.56 -11.34 -14.68
N GLN A 145 -9.70 -10.95 -14.11
CA GLN A 145 -9.81 -9.79 -13.21
C GLN A 145 -8.89 -9.92 -11.99
N ILE A 146 -8.94 -11.06 -11.31
CA ILE A 146 -8.16 -11.29 -10.08
C ILE A 146 -6.67 -11.48 -10.39
N ALA A 147 -6.33 -12.19 -11.48
CA ALA A 147 -4.94 -12.37 -11.91
C ALA A 147 -4.27 -11.04 -12.25
N SER A 148 -5.00 -10.10 -12.85
CA SER A 148 -4.51 -8.74 -13.13
C SER A 148 -4.11 -7.98 -11.86
N ALA A 149 -4.74 -8.27 -10.72
CA ALA A 149 -4.30 -7.77 -9.42
C ALA A 149 -3.15 -8.57 -8.82
N LYS A 150 -3.25 -9.90 -8.81
CA LYS A 150 -2.28 -10.79 -8.13
C LYS A 150 -0.89 -10.75 -8.75
N ILE A 151 -0.80 -10.81 -10.09
CA ILE A 151 0.50 -10.91 -10.79
C ILE A 151 1.42 -9.73 -10.48
N PRO A 152 1.00 -8.46 -10.59
CA PRO A 152 1.84 -7.34 -10.21
C PRO A 152 2.24 -7.34 -8.74
N LEU A 153 1.29 -7.65 -7.85
CA LEU A 153 1.48 -7.60 -6.41
C LEU A 153 2.42 -8.69 -5.88
N THR A 154 2.54 -9.83 -6.57
CA THR A 154 3.54 -10.87 -6.22
C THR A 154 4.96 -10.36 -6.19
N ARG A 155 5.29 -9.33 -6.96
CA ARG A 155 6.62 -8.71 -6.96
C ARG A 155 6.96 -8.04 -5.63
N MET A 156 5.96 -7.70 -4.84
CA MET A 156 6.12 -7.07 -3.53
C MET A 156 6.06 -8.05 -2.35
N ILE A 157 5.94 -9.34 -2.62
CA ILE A 157 6.00 -10.38 -1.58
C ILE A 157 7.45 -10.60 -1.18
N SER A 158 7.86 -9.95 -0.11
CA SER A 158 9.22 -10.00 0.41
C SER A 158 9.21 -9.84 1.93
N PRO A 159 9.93 -10.68 2.69
CA PRO A 159 10.03 -10.53 4.15
C PRO A 159 10.53 -9.16 4.57
N GLN A 160 11.45 -8.55 3.81
CA GLN A 160 11.98 -7.23 4.11
C GLN A 160 10.93 -6.13 3.92
N LEU A 161 10.20 -6.16 2.79
CA LEU A 161 9.10 -5.23 2.55
C LEU A 161 8.00 -5.40 3.60
N TYR A 162 7.63 -6.65 3.90
CA TYR A 162 6.61 -6.95 4.90
C TYR A 162 6.99 -6.42 6.27
N TRP A 163 8.25 -6.62 6.69
CA TRP A 163 8.73 -6.11 7.97
C TRP A 163 8.60 -4.58 8.06
N VAL A 164 9.09 -3.87 7.05
CA VAL A 164 9.06 -2.40 7.04
C VAL A 164 7.63 -1.86 7.00
N MET A 165 6.77 -2.45 6.15
CA MET A 165 5.42 -1.93 5.88
C MET A 165 4.36 -2.32 6.92
N THR A 166 4.69 -3.14 7.90
CA THR A 166 3.74 -3.55 8.97
C THR A 166 3.96 -2.83 10.28
N GLY A 167 4.93 -1.92 10.40
CA GLY A 167 5.20 -1.19 11.62
C GLY A 167 4.77 0.27 11.57
N ASN A 168 4.77 0.93 12.73
CA ASN A 168 4.35 2.31 12.91
C ASN A 168 5.34 3.05 13.83
N ASP A 169 6.63 3.07 13.45
CA ASP A 169 7.65 3.82 14.20
C ASP A 169 7.47 5.33 14.01
N PHE A 170 6.83 5.73 12.92
CA PHE A 170 6.44 7.10 12.61
C PHE A 170 5.25 7.12 11.63
N SER A 171 4.60 8.29 11.53
CA SER A 171 3.53 8.55 10.55
C SER A 171 4.07 9.31 9.35
N LEU A 172 3.42 9.15 8.17
CA LEU A 172 3.73 9.88 6.95
C LEU A 172 3.21 11.33 6.94
N ASP A 173 2.68 11.83 8.05
CA ASP A 173 2.38 13.24 8.26
C ASP A 173 3.68 14.06 8.35
N ILE A 174 4.40 14.16 7.23
CA ILE A 174 5.74 14.75 7.16
C ILE A 174 5.69 16.27 7.35
N ASN A 175 4.61 16.91 6.92
CA ASN A 175 4.45 18.37 6.96
C ASN A 175 3.88 18.90 8.28
N ASN A 176 3.76 18.06 9.30
CA ASN A 176 3.24 18.47 10.61
C ASN A 176 4.23 19.40 11.32
N PRO A 177 3.91 20.69 11.53
CA PRO A 177 4.83 21.64 12.17
C PRO A 177 5.06 21.34 13.64
N ASN A 178 4.16 20.61 14.29
CA ASN A 178 4.25 20.23 15.69
C ASN A 178 5.11 18.98 15.91
N GLU A 179 5.29 18.19 14.86
CA GLU A 179 6.15 17.00 14.86
C GLU A 179 6.96 16.92 13.55
N PRO A 180 7.89 17.87 13.33
CA PRO A 180 8.66 17.92 12.09
C PRO A 180 9.52 16.68 11.95
N LYS A 181 9.60 16.16 10.74
CA LYS A 181 10.31 14.92 10.41
C LYS A 181 11.18 15.12 9.18
N LEU A 182 12.34 14.49 9.17
CA LEU A 182 13.16 14.30 7.98
C LEU A 182 13.15 12.81 7.65
N LEU A 183 12.57 12.45 6.53
CA LEU A 183 12.50 11.07 6.05
C LEU A 183 13.50 10.88 4.90
N CYS A 184 14.40 9.92 5.08
CA CYS A 184 15.27 9.42 4.02
C CYS A 184 14.77 8.06 3.55
N VAL A 185 14.42 7.97 2.27
CA VAL A 185 13.95 6.72 1.67
C VAL A 185 15.06 6.18 0.76
N GLY A 186 15.55 5.00 1.11
CA GLY A 186 16.60 4.32 0.35
C GLY A 186 16.05 3.68 -0.92
N ASN A 187 16.79 3.81 -2.01
CA ASN A 187 16.51 3.12 -3.27
C ASN A 187 17.73 2.32 -3.69
N ASN A 188 17.51 1.09 -4.15
CA ASN A 188 18.55 0.25 -4.75
C ASN A 188 18.28 0.15 -6.25
N PRO A 189 19.18 0.68 -7.11
CA PRO A 189 19.04 0.60 -8.57
C PRO A 189 18.86 -0.82 -9.11
N ASP A 190 19.51 -1.81 -8.47
CA ASP A 190 19.44 -3.21 -8.91
C ASP A 190 18.07 -3.85 -8.62
N ARG A 191 17.26 -3.23 -7.74
CA ARG A 191 15.90 -3.67 -7.37
C ARG A 191 14.83 -2.65 -7.71
N GLN A 192 15.09 -1.76 -8.64
CA GLN A 192 14.24 -0.62 -8.97
C GLN A 192 12.81 -1.05 -9.35
N ASN A 193 12.62 -2.17 -10.05
CA ASN A 193 11.29 -2.65 -10.45
C ASN A 193 10.38 -3.03 -9.28
N ILE A 194 10.96 -3.42 -8.14
CA ILE A 194 10.23 -3.77 -6.93
C ILE A 194 10.11 -2.53 -6.04
N TYR A 195 11.22 -1.87 -5.80
CA TYR A 195 11.28 -0.76 -4.85
C TYR A 195 10.56 0.49 -5.34
N SER A 196 10.51 0.75 -6.66
CA SER A 196 9.75 1.90 -7.18
C SER A 196 8.27 1.85 -6.83
N ALA A 197 7.67 0.68 -6.82
CA ALA A 197 6.29 0.51 -6.43
C ALA A 197 6.10 0.72 -4.91
N ALA A 198 6.99 0.13 -4.09
CA ALA A 198 7.00 0.35 -2.66
C ALA A 198 7.23 1.83 -2.30
N LEU A 199 8.19 2.48 -2.98
CA LEU A 199 8.52 3.89 -2.77
C LEU A 199 7.38 4.82 -3.15
N GLY A 200 6.61 4.48 -4.19
CA GLY A 200 5.42 5.23 -4.60
C GLY A 200 4.35 5.35 -3.52
N LEU A 201 4.36 4.43 -2.53
CA LEU A 201 3.44 4.48 -1.39
C LEU A 201 3.91 5.44 -0.27
N TYR A 202 5.17 5.86 -0.29
CA TYR A 202 5.73 6.79 0.70
C TYR A 202 5.82 8.23 0.16
N ASN A 203 5.40 8.48 -1.06
CA ASN A 203 5.35 9.79 -1.70
C ASN A 203 3.94 10.37 -1.65
#